data_ddc5fe9c0b05f891331a8a8a23f1589a
#
_entry.id   ddc5fe9c0b05f891331a8a8a23f1589a
#
_cell.length_a   1.000
_cell.length_b   1.000
_cell.length_c   1.000
_cell.angle_alpha   90.00
_cell.angle_beta   90.00
_cell.angle_gamma   90.00
#
_symmetry.space_group_name_H-M   'P 1'
#
loop_
_entity.id
_entity.type
_entity.pdbx_description
1 polymer ?
#
loop_
_entity_poly.entity_id
_entity_poly.type
_entity_poly.pdbx_seq_one_letter_code
_entity_poly.pdbx_strand_id
1 'polypeptide(L)'
;MRVLQDFAGAHYGSQMIPRIGDEVLVKYLNGDPDQPIVVGRTYHSTTEPPYALPKHKTRMTIKSKTHKGNGFNELRFEDEKGQEEIFLHAEKDLNHIVNHDETSQIGNNRTEQVSRNETVHIGNNRTETVGQEEDLTINRDQTRSIGRNRITKIGQDELLNVNNNRYVNVHGDTVIHVGKELNIEIAQNGSWEAGELFEQICEQFDLEGYERVELSGPGGSILISRNGSELIGDVFVEGELEEEGEEGGEGDVLFYYSTRLDVHDIYGNCCEKIVPYTILDSQENVVTTGMLDIDGRTNRVYRETKDKLKVLVGHAQVID
;
A
#
# COMPACT_ATOMS: atom_id res chain seq x y z
N MET A 1 45.28 -30.50 44.39
CA MET A 1 46.39 -30.38 43.45
C MET A 1 46.26 -29.14 42.62
N ARG A 2 47.26 -28.34 42.35
CA ARG A 2 47.21 -27.16 41.45
C ARG A 2 47.33 -27.61 39.99
N VAL A 3 46.71 -26.84 39.09
CA VAL A 3 46.80 -27.09 37.63
C VAL A 3 47.48 -25.87 37.00
N LEU A 4 48.53 -26.08 36.23
CA LEU A 4 49.19 -25.05 35.45
C LEU A 4 48.25 -24.57 34.34
N GLN A 5 48.17 -23.26 34.15
CA GLN A 5 47.44 -22.61 33.05
C GLN A 5 48.43 -21.76 32.25
N ASP A 6 48.24 -21.66 30.93
CA ASP A 6 49.13 -20.90 30.05
C ASP A 6 49.11 -19.39 30.36
N PHE A 7 47.98 -18.91 30.87
CA PHE A 7 47.80 -17.52 31.26
C PHE A 7 46.94 -17.45 32.53
N ALA A 8 47.47 -16.86 33.61
CA ALA A 8 46.79 -16.81 34.90
C ALA A 8 47.13 -15.52 35.67
N GLY A 9 46.16 -14.85 36.19
CA GLY A 9 46.26 -13.65 37.03
C GLY A 9 45.10 -13.54 38.03
N ALA A 10 45.05 -12.44 38.76
CA ALA A 10 43.99 -12.20 39.72
C ALA A 10 42.63 -11.91 39.01
N HIS A 11 41.76 -12.89 39.02
CA HIS A 11 40.42 -12.89 38.36
C HIS A 11 40.42 -12.82 36.85
N TYR A 12 41.52 -13.11 36.16
CA TYR A 12 41.59 -13.21 34.70
C TYR A 12 42.56 -14.32 34.27
N GLY A 13 42.42 -14.84 33.05
CA GLY A 13 43.28 -15.87 32.48
C GLY A 13 42.51 -16.99 31.77
N SER A 14 43.26 -18.03 31.35
CA SER A 14 42.69 -19.27 30.81
C SER A 14 42.34 -20.22 31.96
N GLN A 15 41.21 -20.94 31.84
CA GLN A 15 40.82 -21.92 32.87
C GLN A 15 40.35 -23.21 32.18
N MET A 16 41.26 -24.20 32.12
CA MET A 16 41.02 -25.52 31.52
C MET A 16 41.30 -26.62 32.52
N ILE A 17 40.32 -26.96 33.33
CA ILE A 17 40.46 -27.94 34.40
C ILE A 17 40.30 -29.35 33.83
N PRO A 18 41.23 -30.30 34.13
CA PRO A 18 41.08 -31.72 33.79
C PRO A 18 39.81 -32.32 34.40
N ARG A 19 39.14 -33.17 33.66
CA ARG A 19 37.95 -33.88 34.13
C ARG A 19 38.39 -35.25 34.70
N ILE A 20 37.51 -35.83 35.51
CA ILE A 20 37.73 -37.21 36.05
C ILE A 20 37.84 -38.17 34.86
N GLY A 21 38.92 -38.93 34.80
CA GLY A 21 39.26 -39.84 33.71
C GLY A 21 40.25 -39.28 32.68
N ASP A 22 40.60 -37.97 32.75
CA ASP A 22 41.63 -37.41 31.89
C ASP A 22 43.03 -37.85 32.39
N GLU A 23 43.90 -38.22 31.46
CA GLU A 23 45.30 -38.42 31.74
C GLU A 23 46.07 -37.10 31.86
N VAL A 24 46.82 -36.93 32.91
CA VAL A 24 47.53 -35.69 33.21
C VAL A 24 49.05 -35.97 33.48
N LEU A 25 49.83 -35.00 33.05
CA LEU A 25 51.26 -34.98 33.40
C LEU A 25 51.46 -34.24 34.72
N VAL A 26 52.06 -34.87 35.69
CA VAL A 26 52.32 -34.28 37.01
C VAL A 26 53.87 -34.07 37.19
N LYS A 27 54.18 -32.87 37.65
CA LYS A 27 55.55 -32.51 38.05
C LYS A 27 55.57 -32.18 39.56
N TYR A 28 56.67 -32.50 40.22
CA TYR A 28 56.88 -32.19 41.62
C TYR A 28 57.80 -30.97 41.76
N LEU A 29 57.36 -29.94 42.44
CA LEU A 29 58.12 -28.71 42.63
C LEU A 29 59.32 -28.99 43.46
N ASN A 30 60.53 -28.60 43.02
CA ASN A 30 61.82 -28.86 43.64
C ASN A 30 62.11 -30.35 43.93
N GLY A 31 61.43 -31.28 43.24
CA GLY A 31 61.54 -32.72 43.47
C GLY A 31 60.78 -33.21 44.70
N ASP A 32 59.98 -32.39 45.36
CA ASP A 32 59.26 -32.71 46.58
C ASP A 32 57.94 -33.43 46.26
N PRO A 33 57.76 -34.70 46.64
CA PRO A 33 56.54 -35.48 46.39
C PRO A 33 55.25 -34.85 46.98
N ASP A 34 55.38 -34.04 48.02
CA ASP A 34 54.24 -33.39 48.68
C ASP A 34 53.78 -32.11 47.96
N GLN A 35 54.49 -31.71 46.89
CA GLN A 35 54.17 -30.52 46.10
C GLN A 35 53.88 -30.87 44.64
N PRO A 36 52.86 -31.72 44.33
CA PRO A 36 52.46 -32.05 42.96
C PRO A 36 51.75 -30.91 42.26
N ILE A 37 52.05 -30.68 40.97
CA ILE A 37 51.37 -29.77 40.06
C ILE A 37 51.11 -30.48 38.75
N VAL A 38 49.85 -30.35 38.21
CA VAL A 38 49.52 -30.82 36.86
C VAL A 38 50.09 -29.81 35.89
N VAL A 39 50.94 -30.25 34.94
CA VAL A 39 51.64 -29.40 33.98
C VAL A 39 51.14 -29.59 32.54
N GLY A 40 50.30 -30.60 32.29
CA GLY A 40 49.73 -30.82 30.93
C GLY A 40 48.85 -32.04 30.88
N ARG A 41 48.35 -32.29 29.68
CA ARG A 41 47.55 -33.42 29.27
C ARG A 41 48.10 -34.00 27.98
N THR A 42 47.83 -35.28 27.70
CA THR A 42 48.26 -35.93 26.47
C THR A 42 47.17 -36.82 25.91
N TYR A 43 47.27 -37.11 24.64
CA TYR A 43 46.44 -38.10 23.96
C TYR A 43 47.15 -39.46 23.97
N HIS A 44 46.35 -40.52 23.96
CA HIS A 44 46.86 -41.89 23.89
C HIS A 44 45.83 -42.80 23.18
N SER A 45 46.09 -44.08 23.09
CA SER A 45 45.29 -45.04 22.29
C SER A 45 43.80 -45.15 22.67
N THR A 46 43.43 -44.76 23.90
CA THR A 46 42.03 -44.75 24.36
C THR A 46 41.46 -43.33 24.55
N THR A 47 42.31 -42.29 24.49
CA THR A 47 41.95 -40.90 24.54
C THR A 47 42.52 -40.19 23.31
N GLU A 48 41.84 -40.38 22.19
CA GLU A 48 42.27 -39.91 20.88
C GLU A 48 42.07 -38.39 20.72
N PRO A 49 42.88 -37.74 19.86
CA PRO A 49 42.69 -36.32 19.52
C PRO A 49 41.33 -36.09 18.83
N PRO A 50 40.78 -34.86 18.86
CA PRO A 50 39.49 -34.52 18.26
C PRO A 50 39.36 -34.88 16.79
N TYR A 51 40.46 -34.93 16.06
CA TYR A 51 40.54 -35.28 14.64
C TYR A 51 41.67 -36.26 14.36
N ALA A 52 41.41 -37.22 13.50
CA ALA A 52 42.37 -38.29 13.17
C ALA A 52 43.64 -37.75 12.48
N LEU A 53 44.81 -38.15 13.00
CA LEU A 53 46.09 -37.85 12.38
C LEU A 53 46.57 -39.05 11.55
N PRO A 54 47.32 -38.85 10.45
CA PRO A 54 47.84 -37.58 9.91
C PRO A 54 46.84 -36.86 8.98
N LYS A 55 45.61 -37.35 8.83
CA LYS A 55 44.60 -36.84 7.86
C LYS A 55 44.32 -35.36 8.07
N HIS A 56 44.20 -34.90 9.29
CA HIS A 56 43.85 -33.51 9.63
C HIS A 56 45.03 -32.79 10.31
N LYS A 57 46.23 -32.93 9.77
CA LYS A 57 47.47 -32.37 10.34
C LYS A 57 47.52 -30.82 10.27
N THR A 58 46.73 -30.20 9.36
CA THR A 58 46.64 -28.76 9.17
C THR A 58 45.54 -28.10 10.04
N ARG A 59 44.82 -28.92 10.80
CA ARG A 59 43.72 -28.49 11.63
C ARG A 59 44.12 -28.16 13.04
N MET A 60 43.87 -26.93 13.50
CA MET A 60 43.99 -26.52 14.89
C MET A 60 42.59 -26.39 15.50
N THR A 61 42.36 -26.91 16.72
CA THR A 61 41.07 -26.85 17.37
C THR A 61 41.13 -26.70 18.87
N ILE A 62 40.20 -25.92 19.43
CA ILE A 62 39.85 -25.93 20.85
C ILE A 62 38.42 -26.48 20.94
N LYS A 63 38.29 -27.75 21.30
CA LYS A 63 37.01 -28.46 21.36
C LYS A 63 36.72 -28.90 22.77
N SER A 64 35.57 -28.50 23.27
CA SER A 64 35.04 -28.97 24.56
C SER A 64 34.00 -30.08 24.34
N LYS A 65 33.65 -30.78 25.43
CA LYS A 65 32.60 -31.80 25.41
C LYS A 65 31.54 -31.43 26.46
N THR A 66 30.29 -31.56 26.10
CA THR A 66 29.17 -31.33 27.02
C THR A 66 29.29 -32.27 28.22
N HIS A 67 29.24 -31.75 29.44
CA HIS A 67 29.27 -32.56 30.66
C HIS A 67 28.00 -33.41 30.74
N LYS A 68 28.19 -34.73 30.93
CA LYS A 68 27.08 -35.70 30.94
C LYS A 68 26.21 -35.70 29.67
N GLY A 69 26.71 -35.25 28.53
CA GLY A 69 26.03 -35.23 27.24
C GLY A 69 27.00 -35.55 26.09
N ASN A 70 26.46 -35.52 24.86
CA ASN A 70 27.19 -35.87 23.65
C ASN A 70 27.57 -34.66 22.79
N GLY A 71 27.12 -33.45 23.14
CA GLY A 71 27.39 -32.23 22.42
C GLY A 71 28.76 -31.62 22.66
N PHE A 72 29.10 -30.54 21.97
CA PHE A 72 30.41 -29.88 22.08
C PHE A 72 30.31 -28.41 21.71
N ASN A 73 31.30 -27.62 22.18
CA ASN A 73 31.59 -26.30 21.60
C ASN A 73 32.96 -26.35 20.96
N GLU A 74 33.18 -25.63 19.87
CA GLU A 74 34.43 -25.71 19.11
C GLU A 74 34.80 -24.38 18.47
N LEU A 75 36.07 -24.00 18.59
CA LEU A 75 36.73 -23.04 17.72
C LEU A 75 37.79 -23.79 16.93
N ARG A 76 37.70 -23.84 15.62
CA ARG A 76 38.58 -24.60 14.74
C ARG A 76 39.11 -23.72 13.61
N PHE A 77 40.34 -23.93 13.25
CA PHE A 77 41.01 -23.38 12.08
C PHE A 77 41.45 -24.54 11.20
N GLU A 78 41.18 -24.46 9.93
CA GLU A 78 41.71 -25.34 8.89
C GLU A 78 42.58 -24.53 7.95
N ASP A 79 43.88 -24.95 7.81
CA ASP A 79 44.88 -24.25 7.04
C ASP A 79 45.32 -25.00 5.76
N GLU A 80 44.57 -26.05 5.36
CA GLU A 80 44.84 -26.74 4.09
C GLU A 80 44.48 -25.81 2.93
N LYS A 81 45.40 -25.61 1.99
CA LYS A 81 45.23 -24.71 0.85
C LYS A 81 43.96 -25.01 0.04
N GLY A 82 43.09 -24.01 -0.07
CA GLY A 82 41.81 -24.11 -0.78
C GLY A 82 40.71 -24.73 0.07
N GLN A 83 40.95 -25.02 1.35
CA GLN A 83 39.97 -25.48 2.33
C GLN A 83 40.03 -24.66 3.62
N GLU A 84 40.66 -23.50 3.56
CA GLU A 84 40.86 -22.62 4.71
C GLU A 84 39.49 -22.25 5.32
N GLU A 85 39.35 -22.45 6.64
CA GLU A 85 38.11 -22.25 7.37
C GLU A 85 38.36 -21.77 8.79
N ILE A 86 37.56 -20.85 9.28
CA ILE A 86 37.35 -20.63 10.71
C ILE A 86 35.90 -21.08 11.03
N PHE A 87 35.82 -22.09 11.87
CA PHE A 87 34.56 -22.68 12.31
C PHE A 87 34.31 -22.37 13.79
N LEU A 88 33.20 -21.73 14.09
CA LEU A 88 32.71 -21.45 15.43
C LEU A 88 31.41 -22.20 15.66
N HIS A 89 31.38 -23.10 16.62
CA HIS A 89 30.22 -23.89 16.99
C HIS A 89 29.87 -23.74 18.46
N ALA A 90 28.62 -23.35 18.74
CA ALA A 90 28.03 -23.37 20.06
C ALA A 90 26.95 -24.45 20.11
N GLU A 91 27.03 -25.38 21.03
CA GLU A 91 26.03 -26.45 21.20
C GLU A 91 24.63 -25.93 21.52
N LYS A 92 24.54 -24.79 22.21
CA LYS A 92 23.25 -24.24 22.62
C LYS A 92 23.17 -22.75 22.33
N ASP A 93 23.84 -21.93 23.10
CA ASP A 93 23.74 -20.50 23.04
C ASP A 93 25.09 -19.86 22.67
N LEU A 94 25.08 -18.93 21.72
CA LEU A 94 26.25 -18.09 21.43
C LEU A 94 25.86 -16.63 21.78
N ASN A 95 26.59 -16.05 22.75
CA ASN A 95 26.43 -14.64 23.12
C ASN A 95 27.67 -13.87 22.64
N HIS A 96 27.46 -12.90 21.79
CA HIS A 96 28.48 -11.99 21.29
C HIS A 96 28.18 -10.57 21.76
N ILE A 97 29.10 -9.99 22.53
CA ILE A 97 28.94 -8.65 23.11
C ILE A 97 30.12 -7.79 22.70
N VAL A 98 29.84 -6.69 22.02
CA VAL A 98 30.83 -5.68 21.63
C VAL A 98 30.44 -4.36 22.25
N ASN A 99 31.29 -3.82 23.14
CA ASN A 99 30.98 -2.60 23.89
C ASN A 99 31.18 -1.32 23.08
N HIS A 100 31.84 -1.38 21.93
CA HIS A 100 32.11 -0.21 21.09
C HIS A 100 31.70 -0.52 19.65
N ASP A 101 32.59 -0.74 18.75
CA ASP A 101 32.30 -0.91 17.33
C ASP A 101 32.48 -2.35 16.86
N GLU A 102 31.62 -2.82 15.99
CA GLU A 102 31.77 -4.05 15.23
C GLU A 102 31.81 -3.73 13.74
N THR A 103 32.81 -4.27 13.03
CA THR A 103 32.93 -4.17 11.58
C THR A 103 33.01 -5.56 10.97
N SER A 104 32.14 -5.84 10.00
CA SER A 104 32.16 -7.08 9.22
C SER A 104 32.36 -6.77 7.74
N GLN A 105 33.36 -7.38 7.11
CA GLN A 105 33.62 -7.27 5.68
C GLN A 105 33.66 -8.66 5.05
N ILE A 106 32.78 -8.93 4.10
CA ILE A 106 32.64 -10.22 3.45
C ILE A 106 32.92 -10.04 1.96
N GLY A 107 33.98 -10.69 1.47
CA GLY A 107 34.45 -10.53 0.09
C GLY A 107 33.59 -11.23 -0.97
N ASN A 108 32.71 -12.15 -0.58
CA ASN A 108 31.86 -12.88 -1.50
C ASN A 108 30.42 -12.95 -0.94
N ASN A 109 29.92 -14.09 -0.56
CA ASN A 109 28.53 -14.28 -0.16
C ASN A 109 28.38 -14.32 1.36
N ARG A 110 27.29 -13.73 1.87
CA ARG A 110 26.80 -13.94 3.24
C ARG A 110 25.47 -14.68 3.18
N THR A 111 25.35 -15.76 3.93
CA THR A 111 24.10 -16.49 4.14
C THR A 111 23.77 -16.48 5.63
N GLU A 112 22.56 -16.09 5.96
CA GLU A 112 22.05 -16.12 7.34
C GLU A 112 20.72 -16.85 7.37
N GLN A 113 20.58 -17.81 8.30
CA GLN A 113 19.37 -18.59 8.46
C GLN A 113 18.92 -18.58 9.92
N VAL A 114 17.77 -17.99 10.20
CA VAL A 114 17.14 -17.96 11.52
C VAL A 114 15.87 -18.80 11.48
N SER A 115 15.85 -19.92 12.18
CA SER A 115 14.73 -20.89 12.11
C SER A 115 13.47 -20.41 12.82
N ARG A 116 13.55 -19.42 13.71
CA ARG A 116 12.38 -18.93 14.47
C ARG A 116 12.24 -17.42 14.37
N ASN A 117 12.83 -16.69 15.27
CA ASN A 117 12.64 -15.26 15.39
C ASN A 117 13.94 -14.50 15.25
N GLU A 118 13.95 -13.44 14.49
CA GLU A 118 14.99 -12.42 14.47
C GLU A 118 14.42 -11.13 15.04
N THR A 119 15.21 -10.44 15.88
CA THR A 119 14.89 -9.12 16.39
C THR A 119 16.08 -8.19 16.19
N VAL A 120 15.86 -7.10 15.45
CA VAL A 120 16.88 -6.07 15.21
C VAL A 120 16.43 -4.77 15.85
N HIS A 121 17.26 -4.20 16.73
CA HIS A 121 17.02 -2.89 17.36
C HIS A 121 18.17 -1.95 17.03
N ILE A 122 17.86 -0.82 16.38
CA ILE A 122 18.83 0.19 15.95
C ILE A 122 18.45 1.52 16.60
N GLY A 123 19.29 2.03 17.49
CA GLY A 123 19.01 3.24 18.26
C GLY A 123 18.95 4.53 17.43
N ASN A 124 19.73 4.62 16.36
CA ASN A 124 19.81 5.80 15.53
C ASN A 124 19.46 5.51 14.06
N ASN A 125 20.43 5.26 13.21
CA ASN A 125 20.25 5.18 11.78
C ASN A 125 20.55 3.79 11.23
N ARG A 126 19.75 3.32 10.29
CA ARG A 126 20.05 2.19 9.42
C ARG A 126 20.18 2.67 7.98
N THR A 127 21.28 2.37 7.34
CA THR A 127 21.48 2.59 5.90
C THR A 127 21.68 1.25 5.23
N GLU A 128 20.96 1.00 4.16
CA GLU A 128 21.04 -0.21 3.37
C GLU A 128 21.13 0.14 1.90
N THR A 129 22.05 -0.49 1.17
CA THR A 129 22.22 -0.30 -0.27
C THR A 129 22.33 -1.67 -0.94
N VAL A 130 21.38 -1.95 -1.83
CA VAL A 130 21.38 -3.16 -2.66
C VAL A 130 21.71 -2.78 -4.09
N GLY A 131 22.78 -3.36 -4.63
CA GLY A 131 23.30 -2.98 -5.96
C GLY A 131 22.47 -3.50 -7.13
N GLN A 132 21.69 -4.54 -6.95
CA GLN A 132 20.87 -5.16 -8.00
C GLN A 132 19.45 -5.42 -7.52
N GLU A 133 19.16 -6.53 -6.89
CA GLU A 133 17.82 -6.98 -6.55
C GLU A 133 17.64 -7.14 -5.04
N GLU A 134 16.48 -6.78 -4.54
CA GLU A 134 16.02 -7.08 -3.19
C GLU A 134 14.69 -7.81 -3.28
N ASP A 135 14.64 -9.06 -2.83
CA ASP A 135 13.43 -9.87 -2.74
C ASP A 135 12.97 -9.96 -1.29
N LEU A 136 11.77 -9.49 -1.00
CA LEU A 136 11.14 -9.58 0.30
C LEU A 136 9.83 -10.39 0.23
N THR A 137 9.82 -11.58 0.81
CA THR A 137 8.62 -12.42 0.91
C THR A 137 8.14 -12.51 2.35
N ILE A 138 6.89 -12.10 2.60
CA ILE A 138 6.25 -12.16 3.91
C ILE A 138 4.96 -12.96 3.78
N ASN A 139 4.92 -14.15 4.39
CA ASN A 139 3.81 -15.08 4.22
C ASN A 139 2.52 -14.69 4.97
N ARG A 140 2.60 -13.76 5.93
CA ARG A 140 1.43 -13.33 6.71
C ARG A 140 1.33 -11.82 6.72
N ASP A 141 1.77 -11.16 7.76
CA ASP A 141 1.48 -9.75 7.98
C ASP A 141 2.75 -8.92 7.97
N GLN A 142 2.70 -7.77 7.33
CA GLN A 142 3.72 -6.73 7.43
C GLN A 142 3.11 -5.47 8.04
N THR A 143 3.69 -5.01 9.15
CA THR A 143 3.34 -3.72 9.74
C THR A 143 4.50 -2.76 9.62
N ARG A 144 4.26 -1.56 9.11
CA ARG A 144 5.26 -0.50 8.99
C ARG A 144 4.72 0.81 9.56
N SER A 145 5.39 1.35 10.56
CA SER A 145 5.08 2.65 11.15
C SER A 145 6.21 3.63 10.89
N ILE A 146 5.90 4.81 10.35
CA ILE A 146 6.87 5.86 10.01
C ILE A 146 6.41 7.15 10.66
N GLY A 147 7.17 7.65 11.63
CA GLY A 147 6.81 8.82 12.44
C GLY A 147 6.84 10.15 11.69
N ARG A 148 7.53 10.25 10.53
CA ARG A 148 7.62 11.48 9.74
C ARG A 148 7.35 11.22 8.27
N ASN A 149 8.36 11.12 7.45
CA ASN A 149 8.23 11.08 6.00
C ASN A 149 8.58 9.71 5.42
N ARG A 150 7.82 9.28 4.43
CA ARG A 150 8.20 8.21 3.52
C ARG A 150 8.36 8.78 2.12
N ILE A 151 9.51 8.58 1.51
CA ILE A 151 9.79 8.97 0.13
C ILE A 151 10.08 7.69 -0.66
N THR A 152 9.32 7.46 -1.72
CA THR A 152 9.53 6.34 -2.65
C THR A 152 9.81 6.92 -4.03
N LYS A 153 10.89 6.49 -4.68
CA LYS A 153 11.24 6.86 -6.05
C LYS A 153 11.44 5.57 -6.84
N ILE A 154 10.68 5.42 -7.90
CA ILE A 154 10.70 4.26 -8.79
C ILE A 154 11.05 4.74 -10.17
N GLY A 155 12.11 4.18 -10.77
CA GLY A 155 12.62 4.62 -12.06
C GLY A 155 11.81 4.15 -13.27
N GLN A 156 11.05 3.07 -13.11
CA GLN A 156 10.23 2.51 -14.18
C GLN A 156 8.82 2.24 -13.68
N ASP A 157 8.48 1.04 -13.29
CA ASP A 157 7.11 0.61 -13.02
C ASP A 157 6.87 0.31 -11.54
N GLU A 158 5.70 0.66 -11.04
CA GLU A 158 5.18 0.19 -9.75
C GLU A 158 3.92 -0.63 -10.01
N LEU A 159 3.89 -1.88 -9.53
CA LEU A 159 2.72 -2.75 -9.58
C LEU A 159 2.23 -3.03 -8.15
N LEU A 160 1.00 -2.65 -7.86
CA LEU A 160 0.35 -2.95 -6.59
C LEU A 160 -0.90 -3.81 -6.81
N ASN A 161 -0.85 -5.06 -6.41
CA ASN A 161 -2.00 -5.98 -6.43
C ASN A 161 -2.54 -6.18 -5.01
N VAL A 162 -3.81 -5.87 -4.78
CA VAL A 162 -4.50 -6.05 -3.51
C VAL A 162 -5.76 -6.89 -3.74
N ASN A 163 -5.74 -8.14 -3.29
CA ASN A 163 -6.83 -9.09 -3.55
C ASN A 163 -8.13 -8.79 -2.80
N ASN A 164 -8.08 -7.98 -1.77
CA ASN A 164 -9.25 -7.64 -0.97
C ASN A 164 -9.41 -6.12 -0.89
N ASN A 165 -9.12 -5.48 0.22
CA ASN A 165 -9.39 -4.08 0.43
C ASN A 165 -8.12 -3.23 0.49
N ARG A 166 -8.14 -2.06 -0.14
CA ARG A 166 -7.14 -1.02 0.03
C ARG A 166 -7.80 0.21 0.65
N TYR A 167 -7.31 0.63 1.81
CA TYR A 167 -7.74 1.87 2.47
C TYR A 167 -6.63 2.90 2.38
N VAL A 168 -6.97 4.11 1.96
CA VAL A 168 -6.07 5.26 1.94
C VAL A 168 -6.76 6.40 2.70
N ASN A 169 -6.16 6.85 3.79
CA ASN A 169 -6.66 7.97 4.58
C ASN A 169 -5.58 9.04 4.64
N VAL A 170 -5.88 10.22 4.12
CA VAL A 170 -4.98 11.38 4.06
C VAL A 170 -5.70 12.56 4.68
N HIS A 171 -5.16 13.10 5.77
CA HIS A 171 -5.75 14.26 6.45
C HIS A 171 -5.40 15.60 5.79
N GLY A 172 -4.37 15.62 4.96
CA GLY A 172 -4.00 16.77 4.14
C GLY A 172 -4.31 16.54 2.68
N ASP A 173 -3.49 17.06 1.80
CA ASP A 173 -3.72 17.01 0.36
C ASP A 173 -3.26 15.68 -0.25
N THR A 174 -3.99 15.23 -1.27
CA THR A 174 -3.55 14.18 -2.20
C THR A 174 -3.44 14.77 -3.59
N VAL A 175 -2.25 14.72 -4.18
CA VAL A 175 -1.98 15.24 -5.52
C VAL A 175 -1.51 14.09 -6.41
N ILE A 176 -2.15 13.92 -7.55
CA ILE A 176 -1.81 12.89 -8.55
C ILE A 176 -1.51 13.60 -9.87
N HIS A 177 -0.27 13.53 -10.35
CA HIS A 177 0.12 14.00 -11.66
C HIS A 177 0.37 12.81 -12.58
N VAL A 178 -0.39 12.73 -13.67
CA VAL A 178 -0.27 11.67 -14.67
C VAL A 178 0.13 12.28 -15.99
N GLY A 179 1.29 11.91 -16.53
CA GLY A 179 1.84 12.49 -17.76
C GLY A 179 1.16 12.06 -19.05
N LYS A 180 0.38 10.98 -19.04
CA LYS A 180 -0.30 10.46 -20.23
C LYS A 180 -1.76 10.13 -19.94
N GLU A 181 -2.03 9.02 -19.31
CA GLU A 181 -3.37 8.47 -19.17
C GLU A 181 -3.62 7.99 -17.73
N LEU A 182 -4.79 8.30 -17.19
CA LEU A 182 -5.28 7.78 -15.92
C LEU A 182 -6.54 6.95 -16.19
N ASN A 183 -6.47 5.63 -16.05
CA ASN A 183 -7.59 4.73 -16.16
C ASN A 183 -8.09 4.32 -14.78
N ILE A 184 -9.38 4.47 -14.53
CA ILE A 184 -10.05 4.01 -13.31
C ILE A 184 -11.23 3.12 -13.72
N GLU A 185 -11.11 1.83 -13.46
CA GLU A 185 -12.18 0.86 -13.73
C GLU A 185 -12.80 0.39 -12.41
N ILE A 186 -14.13 0.47 -12.31
CA ILE A 186 -14.90 0.09 -11.13
C ILE A 186 -15.99 -0.89 -11.56
N ALA A 187 -15.84 -2.16 -11.21
CA ALA A 187 -16.73 -3.23 -11.68
C ALA A 187 -18.17 -3.14 -11.16
N GLN A 188 -18.41 -2.49 -10.03
CA GLN A 188 -19.76 -2.40 -9.45
C GLN A 188 -20.15 -0.94 -9.17
N ASN A 189 -19.72 -0.36 -8.06
CA ASN A 189 -20.16 0.96 -7.63
C ASN A 189 -18.97 1.87 -7.35
N GLY A 190 -18.99 3.07 -7.89
CA GLY A 190 -18.06 4.16 -7.58
C GLY A 190 -18.81 5.37 -7.06
N SER A 191 -18.25 6.04 -6.07
CA SER A 191 -18.77 7.32 -5.58
C SER A 191 -17.63 8.32 -5.36
N TRP A 192 -17.91 9.57 -5.65
CA TRP A 192 -17.00 10.71 -5.46
C TRP A 192 -17.79 11.76 -4.70
N GLU A 193 -17.29 12.16 -3.54
CA GLU A 193 -17.92 13.15 -2.68
C GLU A 193 -16.92 14.26 -2.37
N ALA A 194 -17.30 15.50 -2.55
CA ALA A 194 -16.53 16.67 -2.21
C ALA A 194 -17.35 17.54 -1.26
N GLY A 195 -16.78 17.99 -0.15
CA GLY A 195 -17.48 18.80 0.85
C GLY A 195 -17.85 20.20 0.36
N GLU A 196 -17.05 20.77 -0.55
CA GLU A 196 -17.26 22.14 -1.06
C GLU A 196 -17.35 22.20 -2.58
N LEU A 197 -16.30 21.74 -3.30
CA LEU A 197 -16.21 21.88 -4.75
C LEU A 197 -15.65 20.60 -5.38
N PHE A 198 -16.32 20.13 -6.43
CA PHE A 198 -15.77 19.17 -7.39
C PHE A 198 -15.71 19.84 -8.75
N GLU A 199 -14.50 20.07 -9.26
CA GLU A 199 -14.27 20.72 -10.55
C GLU A 199 -13.54 19.78 -11.50
N GLN A 200 -13.96 19.73 -12.76
CA GLN A 200 -13.29 19.01 -13.83
C GLN A 200 -13.09 19.97 -15.02
N ILE A 201 -11.83 20.14 -15.42
CA ILE A 201 -11.44 20.98 -16.56
C ILE A 201 -10.77 20.10 -17.60
N CYS A 202 -11.32 20.03 -18.79
CA CYS A 202 -10.80 19.23 -19.91
C CYS A 202 -11.26 19.84 -21.25
N GLU A 203 -10.59 19.45 -22.33
CA GLU A 203 -11.02 19.85 -23.68
C GLU A 203 -12.31 19.13 -24.11
N GLN A 204 -12.44 17.86 -23.72
CA GLN A 204 -13.61 17.05 -24.01
C GLN A 204 -14.02 16.24 -22.78
N PHE A 205 -15.31 16.21 -22.48
CA PHE A 205 -15.90 15.43 -21.39
C PHE A 205 -17.04 14.58 -21.94
N ASP A 206 -16.82 13.27 -22.00
CA ASP A 206 -17.82 12.29 -22.39
C ASP A 206 -18.35 11.57 -21.14
N LEU A 207 -19.68 11.55 -20.99
CA LEU A 207 -20.36 10.86 -19.91
C LEU A 207 -21.41 9.92 -20.49
N GLU A 208 -21.18 8.61 -20.37
CA GLU A 208 -22.07 7.58 -20.88
C GLU A 208 -22.65 6.74 -19.74
N GLY A 209 -23.94 6.48 -19.79
CA GLY A 209 -24.64 5.60 -18.86
C GLY A 209 -25.59 4.66 -19.61
N TYR A 210 -25.45 3.35 -19.41
CA TYR A 210 -26.28 2.34 -20.09
C TYR A 210 -27.76 2.44 -19.79
N GLU A 211 -28.13 2.85 -18.59
CA GLU A 211 -29.52 2.95 -18.16
C GLU A 211 -29.94 4.40 -17.93
N ARG A 212 -29.12 5.15 -17.21
CA ARG A 212 -29.44 6.50 -16.79
C ARG A 212 -28.17 7.32 -16.48
N VAL A 213 -28.19 8.57 -16.90
CA VAL A 213 -27.28 9.62 -16.41
C VAL A 213 -28.16 10.69 -15.75
N GLU A 214 -27.86 11.08 -14.53
CA GLU A 214 -28.55 12.11 -13.81
C GLU A 214 -27.58 13.10 -13.19
N LEU A 215 -27.76 14.38 -13.47
CA LEU A 215 -27.09 15.51 -12.86
C LEU A 215 -28.12 16.32 -12.12
N SER A 216 -28.08 16.36 -10.80
CA SER A 216 -29.09 17.00 -9.99
C SER A 216 -28.51 18.00 -9.01
N GLY A 217 -29.24 19.05 -8.71
CA GLY A 217 -28.93 20.09 -7.77
C GLY A 217 -30.18 20.70 -7.15
N PRO A 218 -30.05 21.64 -6.19
CA PRO A 218 -31.22 22.25 -5.53
C PRO A 218 -32.19 22.93 -6.47
N GLY A 219 -31.73 23.43 -7.62
CA GLY A 219 -32.58 24.17 -8.61
C GLY A 219 -33.11 23.32 -9.75
N GLY A 220 -32.77 22.05 -9.85
CA GLY A 220 -33.23 21.18 -10.92
C GLY A 220 -32.33 20.01 -11.24
N SER A 221 -32.68 19.27 -12.29
CA SER A 221 -31.89 18.13 -12.75
C SER A 221 -31.89 17.97 -14.26
N ILE A 222 -30.86 17.32 -14.77
CA ILE A 222 -30.75 16.81 -16.13
C ILE A 222 -30.79 15.29 -16.03
N LEU A 223 -31.76 14.67 -16.66
CA LEU A 223 -31.92 13.23 -16.72
C LEU A 223 -31.82 12.77 -18.17
N ILE A 224 -30.90 11.85 -18.44
CA ILE A 224 -30.78 11.15 -19.72
C ILE A 224 -31.04 9.67 -19.43
N SER A 225 -32.05 9.09 -20.10
CA SER A 225 -32.45 7.69 -19.89
C SER A 225 -32.82 7.05 -21.24
N ARG A 226 -33.09 5.74 -21.20
CA ARG A 226 -33.58 5.01 -22.39
C ARG A 226 -34.89 5.58 -22.99
N ASN A 227 -35.65 6.31 -22.19
CA ASN A 227 -36.93 6.88 -22.59
C ASN A 227 -36.81 8.32 -23.14
N GLY A 228 -35.60 8.84 -23.19
CA GLY A 228 -35.34 10.21 -23.65
C GLY A 228 -34.61 11.06 -22.59
N SER A 229 -34.42 12.34 -22.91
CA SER A 229 -33.79 13.33 -22.05
C SER A 229 -34.84 14.26 -21.45
N GLU A 230 -34.71 14.54 -20.16
CA GLU A 230 -35.62 15.42 -19.43
C GLU A 230 -34.79 16.47 -18.67
N LEU A 231 -35.17 17.72 -18.80
CA LEU A 231 -34.62 18.88 -18.08
C LEU A 231 -35.71 19.38 -17.11
N ILE A 232 -35.40 19.36 -15.83
CA ILE A 232 -36.33 19.75 -14.76
C ILE A 232 -35.75 20.95 -14.03
N GLY A 233 -36.51 22.04 -13.96
CA GLY A 233 -36.09 23.30 -13.32
C GLY A 233 -36.06 24.46 -14.33
N ASP A 234 -35.48 25.59 -13.89
CA ASP A 234 -35.32 26.75 -14.77
C ASP A 234 -34.18 26.49 -15.76
N VAL A 235 -34.54 26.41 -17.05
CA VAL A 235 -33.59 26.17 -18.14
C VAL A 235 -33.23 27.50 -18.80
N PHE A 236 -31.98 27.95 -18.60
CA PHE A 236 -31.41 29.07 -19.32
C PHE A 236 -30.57 28.53 -20.48
N VAL A 237 -30.97 28.86 -21.70
CA VAL A 237 -30.23 28.53 -22.92
C VAL A 237 -29.60 29.79 -23.46
N GLU A 238 -28.27 29.89 -23.42
CA GLU A 238 -27.47 30.96 -23.98
C GLU A 238 -26.76 30.43 -25.23
N GLY A 239 -27.21 30.80 -26.43
CA GLY A 239 -26.67 30.34 -27.70
C GLY A 239 -27.70 29.68 -28.64
N GLU A 240 -27.24 29.22 -29.80
CA GLU A 240 -28.03 28.46 -30.77
C GLU A 240 -27.96 26.98 -30.46
N LEU A 241 -29.10 26.27 -30.37
CA LEU A 241 -29.16 24.82 -30.30
C LEU A 241 -28.98 24.25 -31.71
N GLU A 242 -27.87 23.58 -31.99
CA GLU A 242 -27.68 22.82 -33.23
C GLU A 242 -28.20 21.38 -33.01
N GLU A 243 -29.06 20.93 -33.93
CA GLU A 243 -29.48 19.53 -34.00
C GLU A 243 -28.63 18.82 -35.05
N GLU A 244 -27.81 17.85 -34.63
CA GLU A 244 -27.27 16.82 -35.53
C GLU A 244 -28.30 15.69 -35.61
N GLY A 245 -29.10 15.69 -36.64
CA GLY A 245 -29.97 14.56 -36.98
C GLY A 245 -29.43 13.84 -38.23
N GLU A 246 -29.23 12.54 -38.15
CA GLU A 246 -28.99 11.71 -39.32
C GLU A 246 -30.25 11.72 -40.21
N GLU A 247 -30.09 12.16 -41.46
CA GLU A 247 -31.11 11.95 -42.52
C GLU A 247 -31.16 10.43 -42.83
N GLY A 248 -32.15 9.78 -42.31
CA GLY A 248 -32.41 8.34 -42.51
C GLY A 248 -33.84 8.02 -42.81
N GLY A 249 -34.19 7.91 -44.08
CA GLY A 249 -35.25 7.03 -44.60
C GLY A 249 -36.70 7.54 -44.51
N GLU A 250 -37.36 7.55 -45.65
CA GLU A 250 -38.79 7.84 -45.87
C GLU A 250 -39.71 7.19 -44.83
N GLY A 251 -40.18 8.00 -43.94
CA GLY A 251 -41.29 7.79 -43.04
C GLY A 251 -41.47 9.10 -42.29
N ASP A 252 -42.63 9.75 -42.48
CA ASP A 252 -43.01 11.01 -41.80
C ASP A 252 -42.89 10.87 -40.27
N VAL A 253 -41.70 11.07 -39.75
CA VAL A 253 -41.49 11.27 -38.32
C VAL A 253 -41.66 12.76 -38.07
N LEU A 254 -42.85 13.15 -37.67
CA LEU A 254 -43.12 14.49 -37.19
C LEU A 254 -42.39 14.70 -35.86
N PHE A 255 -41.27 15.42 -35.89
CA PHE A 255 -40.59 15.85 -34.67
C PHE A 255 -41.35 17.01 -34.05
N TYR A 256 -41.95 16.81 -32.88
CA TYR A 256 -42.57 17.87 -32.11
C TYR A 256 -41.60 18.37 -31.06
N TYR A 257 -41.29 19.65 -31.07
CA TYR A 257 -40.65 20.31 -29.94
C TYR A 257 -41.66 20.38 -28.79
N SER A 258 -41.29 19.87 -27.64
CA SER A 258 -42.20 19.92 -26.49
C SER A 258 -41.54 20.60 -25.31
N THR A 259 -42.23 21.55 -24.73
CA THR A 259 -41.78 22.28 -23.53
C THR A 259 -42.86 22.18 -22.46
N ARG A 260 -42.44 21.93 -21.24
CA ARG A 260 -43.23 22.01 -20.02
C ARG A 260 -42.45 22.84 -19.01
N LEU A 261 -43.02 23.88 -18.47
CA LEU A 261 -42.42 24.74 -17.47
C LEU A 261 -42.83 24.28 -16.07
N ASP A 262 -41.88 24.18 -15.17
CA ASP A 262 -42.09 23.95 -13.74
C ASP A 262 -41.72 25.25 -12.99
N VAL A 263 -42.68 25.83 -12.30
CA VAL A 263 -42.49 27.09 -11.56
C VAL A 263 -42.69 26.92 -10.06
N HIS A 264 -42.66 25.68 -9.58
CA HIS A 264 -42.88 25.36 -8.16
C HIS A 264 -41.96 26.17 -7.24
N ASP A 265 -40.66 26.25 -7.57
CA ASP A 265 -39.65 26.91 -6.72
C ASP A 265 -39.77 28.47 -6.75
N ILE A 266 -40.38 29.04 -7.78
CA ILE A 266 -40.52 30.51 -7.89
C ILE A 266 -41.69 31.03 -7.04
N TYR A 267 -42.80 30.27 -6.95
CA TYR A 267 -44.02 30.72 -6.30
C TYR A 267 -44.31 30.05 -4.96
N GLY A 268 -43.45 29.18 -4.47
CA GLY A 268 -43.62 28.45 -3.22
C GLY A 268 -44.81 27.50 -3.28
N ASN A 269 -45.31 27.04 -2.13
CA ASN A 269 -46.48 26.17 -2.05
C ASN A 269 -47.73 26.79 -2.69
N CYS A 270 -47.79 26.80 -4.00
CA CYS A 270 -48.95 27.24 -4.78
C CYS A 270 -50.12 26.27 -4.71
N CYS A 271 -50.05 25.21 -3.93
CA CYS A 271 -51.04 24.14 -3.82
C CYS A 271 -52.46 24.60 -3.42
N GLU A 272 -52.64 25.84 -3.01
CA GLU A 272 -53.98 26.39 -2.67
C GLU A 272 -54.51 27.46 -3.63
N LYS A 273 -53.74 27.86 -4.66
CA LYS A 273 -54.17 28.90 -5.62
C LYS A 273 -54.05 28.43 -7.04
N ILE A 274 -55.13 28.55 -7.78
CA ILE A 274 -55.16 28.33 -9.22
C ILE A 274 -54.39 29.50 -9.87
N VAL A 275 -53.18 29.24 -10.40
CA VAL A 275 -52.35 30.25 -11.05
C VAL A 275 -52.49 30.12 -12.57
N PRO A 276 -53.01 31.11 -13.28
CA PRO A 276 -53.11 31.08 -14.72
C PRO A 276 -51.73 31.34 -15.35
N TYR A 277 -51.49 30.74 -16.50
CA TYR A 277 -50.35 31.04 -17.35
C TYR A 277 -50.76 31.26 -18.81
N THR A 278 -49.91 32.01 -19.53
CA THR A 278 -50.01 32.21 -20.97
C THR A 278 -48.64 31.95 -21.61
N ILE A 279 -48.60 31.12 -22.63
CA ILE A 279 -47.40 30.87 -23.42
C ILE A 279 -47.53 31.64 -24.74
N LEU A 280 -46.53 32.47 -25.03
CA LEU A 280 -46.41 33.27 -26.24
C LEU A 280 -45.30 32.75 -27.13
N ASP A 281 -45.44 32.91 -28.45
CA ASP A 281 -44.35 32.68 -29.40
C ASP A 281 -43.40 33.89 -29.48
N SER A 282 -42.36 33.78 -30.34
CA SER A 282 -41.37 34.83 -30.57
C SER A 282 -41.96 36.13 -31.18
N GLN A 283 -43.19 36.06 -31.67
CA GLN A 283 -43.95 37.23 -32.24
C GLN A 283 -44.99 37.73 -31.27
N GLU A 284 -44.96 37.28 -30.02
CA GLU A 284 -45.92 37.61 -28.95
C GLU A 284 -47.36 37.12 -29.21
N ASN A 285 -47.55 36.16 -30.14
CA ASN A 285 -48.88 35.55 -30.29
C ASN A 285 -49.07 34.49 -29.19
N VAL A 286 -50.29 34.38 -28.71
CA VAL A 286 -50.70 33.40 -27.72
C VAL A 286 -50.68 32.00 -28.33
N VAL A 287 -49.80 31.13 -27.81
CA VAL A 287 -49.71 29.73 -28.22
C VAL A 287 -50.67 28.86 -27.42
N THR A 288 -50.77 29.10 -26.13
CA THR A 288 -51.72 28.44 -25.23
C THR A 288 -51.83 29.17 -23.92
N THR A 289 -53.00 29.00 -23.29
CA THR A 289 -53.28 29.49 -21.94
C THR A 289 -53.75 28.32 -21.09
N GLY A 290 -53.50 28.35 -19.80
CA GLY A 290 -53.91 27.30 -18.90
C GLY A 290 -53.77 27.68 -17.44
N MET A 291 -53.96 26.68 -16.60
CA MET A 291 -53.70 26.78 -15.16
C MET A 291 -52.56 25.83 -14.82
N LEU A 292 -51.68 26.28 -13.94
CA LEU A 292 -50.62 25.38 -13.40
C LEU A 292 -51.30 24.21 -12.70
N ASP A 293 -50.72 23.03 -12.84
CA ASP A 293 -51.15 21.84 -12.12
C ASP A 293 -50.77 21.91 -10.61
N ILE A 294 -51.11 20.89 -9.86
CA ILE A 294 -50.85 20.84 -8.43
C ILE A 294 -49.36 20.89 -8.10
N ASP A 295 -48.53 20.51 -9.04
CA ASP A 295 -47.07 20.52 -8.94
C ASP A 295 -46.47 21.84 -9.46
N GLY A 296 -47.27 22.81 -9.82
CA GLY A 296 -46.82 24.11 -10.36
C GLY A 296 -46.35 24.06 -11.80
N ARG A 297 -46.85 23.12 -12.61
CA ARG A 297 -46.39 22.91 -13.98
C ARG A 297 -47.40 23.34 -15.01
N THR A 298 -46.92 23.80 -16.16
CA THR A 298 -47.77 24.08 -17.34
C THR A 298 -48.15 22.78 -18.05
N ASN A 299 -49.19 22.80 -18.88
CA ASN A 299 -49.41 21.76 -19.87
C ASN A 299 -48.27 21.75 -20.88
N ARG A 300 -47.95 20.53 -21.37
CA ARG A 300 -46.93 20.39 -22.40
C ARG A 300 -47.42 20.96 -23.72
N VAL A 301 -46.62 21.81 -24.33
CA VAL A 301 -46.89 22.40 -25.64
C VAL A 301 -46.05 21.71 -26.70
N TYR A 302 -46.68 21.33 -27.80
CA TYR A 302 -46.03 20.67 -28.94
C TYR A 302 -46.10 21.62 -30.15
N ARG A 303 -44.98 21.78 -30.87
CA ARG A 303 -44.89 22.59 -32.08
C ARG A 303 -44.08 21.89 -33.16
N GLU A 304 -44.42 22.16 -34.42
CA GLU A 304 -43.74 21.67 -35.62
C GLU A 304 -42.47 22.49 -35.94
N THR A 305 -42.36 23.69 -35.38
CA THR A 305 -41.26 24.61 -35.62
C THR A 305 -40.60 25.01 -34.31
N LYS A 306 -39.26 25.22 -34.36
CA LYS A 306 -38.44 25.67 -33.24
C LYS A 306 -38.65 27.20 -33.04
N ASP A 307 -39.46 27.58 -32.08
CA ASP A 307 -39.68 28.98 -31.73
C ASP A 307 -39.30 29.23 -30.26
N LYS A 308 -38.79 30.43 -29.97
CA LYS A 308 -38.64 30.89 -28.59
C LYS A 308 -40.02 31.12 -27.98
N LEU A 309 -40.29 30.42 -26.90
CA LEU A 309 -41.54 30.57 -26.15
C LEU A 309 -41.29 31.46 -24.93
N LYS A 310 -42.19 32.39 -24.67
CA LYS A 310 -42.22 33.24 -23.48
C LYS A 310 -43.40 32.82 -22.64
N VAL A 311 -43.18 32.53 -21.39
CA VAL A 311 -44.22 32.12 -20.45
C VAL A 311 -44.51 33.27 -19.50
N LEU A 312 -45.76 33.70 -19.45
CA LEU A 312 -46.26 34.69 -18.50
C LEU A 312 -47.09 33.96 -17.45
N VAL A 313 -46.66 34.01 -16.20
CA VAL A 313 -47.37 33.39 -15.08
C VAL A 313 -48.08 34.45 -14.26
N GLY A 314 -49.32 34.18 -13.87
CA GLY A 314 -50.14 35.11 -13.11
C GLY A 314 -50.90 36.14 -13.94
N HIS A 315 -50.80 36.14 -15.26
CA HIS A 315 -51.53 36.98 -16.16
C HIS A 315 -52.51 36.18 -17.04
N ALA A 316 -53.78 36.23 -16.77
CA ALA A 316 -54.80 35.79 -17.74
C ALA A 316 -55.14 37.00 -18.66
N GLN A 317 -54.70 36.95 -19.93
CA GLN A 317 -55.32 37.80 -20.89
C GLN A 317 -56.72 37.24 -21.19
N VAL A 318 -57.72 37.99 -20.87
CA VAL A 318 -59.07 37.74 -21.38
C VAL A 318 -59.04 38.13 -22.86
N ILE A 319 -59.13 37.13 -23.73
CA ILE A 319 -59.33 37.33 -25.16
C ILE A 319 -60.84 37.46 -25.29
N ASP A 320 -61.34 38.67 -25.66
CA ASP A 320 -62.70 38.93 -26.11
C ASP A 320 -62.96 38.23 -27.43
#